data_b4f2e1cc27f3f83384b77d7f0d2101cf
#
_entry.id   b4f2e1cc27f3f83384b77d7f0d2101cf
#
_cell.length_a   1.000
_cell.length_b   1.000
_cell.length_c   1.000
_cell.angle_alpha   90.00
_cell.angle_beta   90.00
_cell.angle_gamma   90.00
#
_symmetry.space_group_name_H-M   'P 1'
#
loop_
_entity.id
_entity.type
_entity.pdbx_description
1 polymer ?
#
loop_
_entity_poly.entity_id
_entity_poly.type
_entity_poly.pdbx_seq_one_letter_code
_entity_poly.pdbx_strand_id
1 'polypeptide(L)'
;MHRLDLLSVMNITEIPCVVLTDTMEQEEILKILKCKGVKGVSGMLISEPALDIDAFKNHCISEGIQMTSLESTMSFSDFTLNTDGLLPVVVQDYKTNEVLMMAYMNEEAFEHTLKSGKMTYYSRSRQCRWVKGETSGHYQ
;
A
#
# COMPACT_ATOMS: atom_id res chain seq x y z
N MET A 1 13.94 36.52 -14.67
CA MET A 1 13.99 35.76 -13.40
C MET A 1 14.17 34.29 -13.80
N HIS A 2 15.38 33.74 -13.65
CA HIS A 2 15.62 32.34 -14.00
C HIS A 2 14.81 31.45 -13.04
N ARG A 3 13.89 30.68 -13.59
CA ARG A 3 13.21 29.63 -12.89
C ARG A 3 14.28 28.59 -12.54
N LEU A 4 14.73 28.55 -11.30
CA LEU A 4 15.60 27.47 -10.83
C LEU A 4 14.86 26.16 -11.14
N ASP A 5 15.53 25.29 -11.89
CA ASP A 5 15.01 23.97 -12.15
C ASP A 5 14.93 23.21 -10.82
N LEU A 6 13.71 22.99 -10.35
CA LEU A 6 13.43 22.36 -9.06
C LEU A 6 14.12 21.00 -8.92
N LEU A 7 14.18 20.23 -10.02
CA LEU A 7 14.87 18.94 -10.06
C LEU A 7 16.37 19.06 -9.80
N SER A 8 17.01 20.10 -10.33
CA SER A 8 18.43 20.37 -10.08
C SER A 8 18.69 20.69 -8.61
N VAL A 9 17.82 21.47 -7.97
CA VAL A 9 17.93 21.78 -6.53
C VAL A 9 17.72 20.51 -5.69
N MET A 10 16.75 19.68 -6.01
CA MET A 10 16.48 18.44 -5.29
C MET A 10 17.58 17.39 -5.42
N ASN A 11 18.38 17.43 -6.49
CA ASN A 11 19.54 16.57 -6.66
C ASN A 11 20.77 17.01 -5.85
N ILE A 12 20.87 18.28 -5.51
CA ILE A 12 22.00 18.85 -4.76
C ILE A 12 21.75 18.80 -3.25
N THR A 13 20.48 18.88 -2.82
CA THR A 13 20.15 18.90 -1.39
C THR A 13 20.34 17.53 -0.74
N GLU A 14 20.91 17.51 0.46
CA GLU A 14 20.93 16.32 1.33
C GLU A 14 19.77 16.30 2.34
N ILE A 15 18.98 17.36 2.34
CA ILE A 15 17.80 17.46 3.22
C ILE A 15 16.72 16.57 2.66
N PRO A 16 16.23 15.57 3.44
CA PRO A 16 15.15 14.71 2.99
C PRO A 16 13.86 15.52 2.81
N CYS A 17 13.23 15.40 1.65
CA CYS A 17 11.98 16.11 1.35
C CYS A 17 10.92 15.18 0.77
N VAL A 18 9.66 15.58 0.98
CA VAL A 18 8.49 15.03 0.30
C VAL A 18 7.99 16.09 -0.66
N VAL A 19 7.80 15.71 -1.92
CA VAL A 19 7.38 16.63 -2.98
C VAL A 19 5.87 16.54 -3.15
N LEU A 20 5.19 17.67 -3.07
CA LEU A 20 3.80 17.81 -3.45
C LEU A 20 3.74 18.24 -4.93
N THR A 21 3.04 17.49 -5.74
CA THR A 21 2.90 17.76 -7.18
C THR A 21 1.46 17.60 -7.64
N ASP A 22 1.07 18.36 -8.65
CA ASP A 22 -0.20 18.30 -9.33
C ASP A 22 -0.13 17.52 -10.67
N THR A 23 1.05 16.99 -11.01
CA THR A 23 1.17 16.18 -12.23
C THR A 23 0.38 14.90 -12.14
N MET A 24 -0.22 14.51 -13.28
CA MET A 24 -0.87 13.21 -13.48
C MET A 24 0.03 12.23 -14.26
N GLU A 25 1.24 12.65 -14.64
CA GLU A 25 2.15 11.86 -15.45
C GLU A 25 3.08 11.02 -14.58
N GLN A 26 2.97 9.69 -14.65
CA GLN A 26 3.79 8.76 -13.88
C GLN A 26 5.29 8.96 -14.15
N GLU A 27 5.68 9.21 -15.39
CA GLU A 27 7.06 9.46 -15.80
C GLU A 27 7.69 10.70 -15.12
N GLU A 28 6.89 11.73 -14.88
CA GLU A 28 7.37 12.92 -14.14
C GLU A 28 7.60 12.59 -12.66
N ILE A 29 6.70 11.79 -12.07
CA ILE A 29 6.87 11.34 -10.69
C ILE A 29 8.10 10.45 -10.54
N LEU A 30 8.38 9.56 -11.49
CA LEU A 30 9.61 8.76 -11.51
C LEU A 30 10.87 9.63 -11.53
N LYS A 31 10.89 10.69 -12.34
CA LYS A 31 12.02 11.65 -12.37
C LYS A 31 12.21 12.35 -11.03
N ILE A 32 11.12 12.74 -10.38
CA ILE A 32 11.13 13.36 -9.05
C ILE A 32 11.67 12.36 -8.00
N LEU A 33 11.18 11.14 -7.99
CA LEU A 33 11.60 10.09 -7.05
C LEU A 33 13.07 9.67 -7.20
N LYS A 34 13.65 9.82 -8.40
CA LYS A 34 15.07 9.56 -8.65
C LYS A 34 16.00 10.64 -8.07
N CYS A 35 15.49 11.78 -7.65
CA CYS A 35 16.31 12.84 -7.05
C CYS A 35 16.79 12.43 -5.65
N LYS A 36 18.09 12.65 -5.37
CA LYS A 36 18.80 12.18 -4.15
C LYS A 36 18.11 12.60 -2.85
N GLY A 37 17.59 13.83 -2.77
CA GLY A 37 16.94 14.38 -1.57
C GLY A 37 15.48 13.96 -1.40
N VAL A 38 14.86 13.39 -2.42
CA VAL A 38 13.43 13.05 -2.37
C VAL A 38 13.21 11.72 -1.64
N LYS A 39 12.34 11.72 -0.65
CA LYS A 39 11.95 10.55 0.16
C LYS A 39 10.51 10.14 -0.06
N GLY A 40 9.75 10.92 -0.80
CA GLY A 40 8.37 10.61 -1.15
C GLY A 40 7.75 11.68 -2.03
N VAL A 41 6.65 11.30 -2.64
CA VAL A 41 5.80 12.18 -3.45
C VAL A 41 4.38 12.07 -2.96
N SER A 42 3.68 13.19 -2.97
CA SER A 42 2.24 13.30 -2.71
C SER A 42 1.60 14.16 -3.80
N GLY A 43 0.30 14.03 -3.98
CA GLY A 43 -0.42 14.87 -4.92
C GLY A 43 -1.50 14.14 -5.70
N MET A 44 -1.93 14.73 -6.82
CA MET A 44 -3.12 14.32 -7.55
C MET A 44 -3.04 12.87 -8.05
N LEU A 45 -1.96 12.48 -8.73
CA LEU A 45 -1.84 11.11 -9.25
C LEU A 45 -1.88 10.06 -8.12
N ILE A 46 -1.16 10.31 -7.02
CA ILE A 46 -1.10 9.36 -5.90
C ILE A 46 -2.44 9.25 -5.15
N SER A 47 -3.25 10.29 -5.24
CA SER A 47 -4.60 10.33 -4.66
C SER A 47 -5.70 9.83 -5.62
N GLU A 48 -5.34 9.50 -6.86
CA GLU A 48 -6.29 9.02 -7.87
C GLU A 48 -6.81 7.62 -7.51
N PRO A 49 -8.12 7.42 -7.28
CA PRO A 49 -8.68 6.12 -6.89
C PRO A 49 -8.48 5.01 -7.93
N ALA A 50 -8.31 5.39 -9.20
CA ALA A 50 -8.07 4.45 -10.30
C ALA A 50 -6.61 4.03 -10.44
N LEU A 51 -5.68 4.67 -9.71
CA LEU A 51 -4.27 4.29 -9.73
C LEU A 51 -4.07 2.94 -9.03
N ASP A 52 -3.58 1.96 -9.76
CA ASP A 52 -3.02 0.76 -9.16
C ASP A 52 -1.67 1.09 -8.51
N ILE A 53 -1.70 1.40 -7.22
CA ILE A 53 -0.50 1.84 -6.48
C ILE A 53 0.56 0.75 -6.39
N ASP A 54 0.17 -0.53 -6.41
CA ASP A 54 1.12 -1.64 -6.35
C ASP A 54 1.81 -1.83 -7.70
N ALA A 55 1.07 -1.73 -8.80
CA ALA A 55 1.66 -1.72 -10.13
C ALA A 55 2.62 -0.53 -10.29
N PHE A 56 2.25 0.65 -9.79
CA PHE A 56 3.12 1.83 -9.82
C PHE A 56 4.39 1.65 -8.96
N LYS A 57 4.28 1.09 -7.76
CA LYS A 57 5.45 0.76 -6.92
C LYS A 57 6.37 -0.25 -7.59
N ASN A 58 5.82 -1.30 -8.20
CA ASN A 58 6.60 -2.29 -8.94
C ASN A 58 7.34 -1.66 -10.12
N HIS A 59 6.70 -0.73 -10.82
CA HIS A 59 7.36 0.05 -11.86
C HIS A 59 8.48 0.93 -11.30
N CYS A 60 8.27 1.61 -10.17
CA CYS A 60 9.34 2.35 -9.50
C CYS A 60 10.55 1.44 -9.15
N ILE A 61 10.29 0.25 -8.64
CA ILE A 61 11.34 -0.74 -8.30
C ILE A 61 12.11 -1.16 -9.55
N SER A 62 11.42 -1.46 -10.66
CA SER A 62 12.07 -1.81 -11.94
C SER A 62 12.94 -0.69 -12.50
N GLU A 63 12.63 0.56 -12.18
CA GLU A 63 13.40 1.76 -12.50
C GLU A 63 14.52 2.08 -11.48
N GLY A 64 14.79 1.18 -10.54
CA GLY A 64 15.86 1.31 -9.54
C GLY A 64 15.54 2.22 -8.36
N ILE A 65 14.28 2.61 -8.17
CA ILE A 65 13.83 3.42 -7.04
C ILE A 65 13.50 2.51 -5.87
N GLN A 66 14.11 2.76 -4.71
CA GLN A 66 13.79 2.02 -3.50
C GLN A 66 12.38 2.38 -3.01
N MET A 67 11.50 1.40 -2.97
CA MET A 67 10.16 1.52 -2.43
C MET A 67 9.99 0.64 -1.20
N THR A 68 9.23 1.12 -0.21
CA THR A 68 8.79 0.28 0.89
C THR A 68 7.64 -0.60 0.39
N SER A 69 7.85 -1.91 0.34
CA SER A 69 6.81 -2.91 0.16
C SER A 69 6.41 -3.48 1.51
N LEU A 70 5.13 -3.76 1.66
CA LEU A 70 4.64 -4.61 2.75
C LEU A 70 4.90 -6.06 2.35
N GLU A 71 5.97 -6.64 2.87
CA GLU A 71 6.28 -8.05 2.68
C GLU A 71 5.93 -8.81 3.95
N SER A 72 5.16 -9.87 3.82
CA SER A 72 4.97 -10.81 4.92
C SER A 72 6.17 -11.75 4.98
N THR A 73 6.68 -11.96 6.19
CA THR A 73 7.67 -13.01 6.47
C THR A 73 7.01 -14.38 6.66
N MET A 74 5.67 -14.43 6.65
CA MET A 74 4.87 -15.63 6.85
C MET A 74 4.03 -15.91 5.61
N SER A 75 3.94 -17.18 5.25
CA SER A 75 3.03 -17.71 4.25
C SER A 75 1.74 -18.22 4.90
N PHE A 76 0.68 -18.41 4.13
CA PHE A 76 -0.58 -18.94 4.67
C PHE A 76 -0.42 -20.34 5.28
N SER A 77 0.51 -21.14 4.75
CA SER A 77 0.82 -22.48 5.24
C SER A 77 1.49 -22.52 6.63
N ASP A 78 1.99 -21.39 7.11
CA ASP A 78 2.62 -21.30 8.44
C ASP A 78 1.60 -21.24 9.58
N PHE A 79 0.31 -21.04 9.25
CA PHE A 79 -0.74 -20.92 10.24
C PHE A 79 -1.46 -22.25 10.50
N THR A 80 -1.94 -22.42 11.71
CA THR A 80 -2.86 -23.51 12.06
C THR A 80 -4.29 -23.10 11.71
N LEU A 81 -4.89 -23.82 10.79
CA LEU A 81 -6.26 -23.55 10.32
C LEU A 81 -7.30 -24.28 11.20
N ASN A 82 -8.52 -23.77 11.22
CA ASN A 82 -9.64 -24.46 11.85
C ASN A 82 -10.10 -25.68 11.02
N THR A 83 -11.12 -26.37 11.49
CA THR A 83 -11.70 -27.56 10.81
C THR A 83 -12.26 -27.28 9.41
N ASP A 84 -12.59 -26.03 9.13
CA ASP A 84 -13.11 -25.59 7.82
C ASP A 84 -11.96 -25.14 6.87
N GLY A 85 -10.71 -25.28 7.27
CA GLY A 85 -9.55 -24.81 6.50
C GLY A 85 -9.40 -23.28 6.49
N LEU A 86 -9.95 -22.59 7.47
CA LEU A 86 -9.91 -21.13 7.58
C LEU A 86 -9.02 -20.69 8.74
N LEU A 87 -8.35 -19.55 8.54
CA LEU A 87 -7.57 -18.86 9.55
C LEU A 87 -8.48 -17.90 10.34
N PRO A 88 -8.66 -18.07 11.66
CA PRO A 88 -9.30 -17.07 12.50
C PRO A 88 -8.35 -15.88 12.69
N VAL A 89 -8.86 -14.67 12.44
CA VAL A 89 -8.08 -13.43 12.48
C VAL A 89 -8.75 -12.43 13.42
N VAL A 90 -7.96 -11.91 14.37
CA VAL A 90 -8.36 -10.80 15.23
C VAL A 90 -7.64 -9.55 14.73
N VAL A 91 -8.41 -8.50 14.48
CA VAL A 91 -7.88 -7.20 14.05
C VAL A 91 -7.89 -6.26 15.24
N GLN A 92 -6.75 -5.62 15.46
CA GLN A 92 -6.51 -4.73 16.57
C GLN A 92 -5.94 -3.41 16.07
N ASP A 93 -6.40 -2.29 16.59
CA ASP A 93 -5.79 -1.00 16.35
C ASP A 93 -4.39 -0.95 16.97
N TYR A 94 -3.38 -0.62 16.18
CA TYR A 94 -1.99 -0.68 16.60
C TYR A 94 -1.58 0.44 17.59
N LYS A 95 -2.37 1.51 17.68
CA LYS A 95 -2.11 2.64 18.61
C LYS A 95 -2.81 2.45 19.95
N THR A 96 -4.07 2.02 19.89
CA THR A 96 -4.92 1.92 21.09
C THR A 96 -4.94 0.53 21.68
N ASN A 97 -4.51 -0.49 20.92
CA ASN A 97 -4.65 -1.91 21.23
C ASN A 97 -6.12 -2.37 21.37
N GLU A 98 -7.06 -1.57 20.88
CA GLU A 98 -8.47 -1.93 20.87
C GLU A 98 -8.74 -3.01 19.82
N VAL A 99 -9.45 -4.07 20.21
CA VAL A 99 -9.88 -5.12 19.27
C VAL A 99 -11.05 -4.58 18.46
N LEU A 100 -10.85 -4.45 17.16
CA LEU A 100 -11.82 -3.88 16.23
C LEU A 100 -12.82 -4.92 15.75
N MET A 101 -12.36 -6.13 15.43
CA MET A 101 -13.22 -7.23 15.01
C MET A 101 -12.47 -8.57 14.97
N MET A 102 -13.24 -9.65 14.79
CA MET A 102 -12.75 -10.99 14.47
C MET A 102 -13.49 -11.52 13.24
N ALA A 103 -12.74 -12.13 12.33
CA ALA A 103 -13.28 -12.76 11.12
C ALA A 103 -12.40 -13.94 10.69
N TYR A 104 -12.65 -14.48 9.50
CA TYR A 104 -11.91 -15.61 8.96
C TYR A 104 -11.30 -15.26 7.61
N MET A 105 -10.14 -15.85 7.33
CA MET A 105 -9.47 -15.77 6.03
C MET A 105 -9.27 -17.18 5.47
N ASN A 106 -9.42 -17.31 4.17
CA ASN A 106 -8.77 -18.36 3.38
C ASN A 106 -7.48 -17.80 2.77
N GLU A 107 -6.70 -18.63 2.08
CA GLU A 107 -5.44 -18.24 1.47
C GLU A 107 -5.59 -17.04 0.53
N GLU A 108 -6.61 -17.05 -0.33
CA GLU A 108 -6.90 -15.95 -1.26
C GLU A 108 -7.15 -14.61 -0.54
N ALA A 109 -7.88 -14.63 0.58
CA ALA A 109 -8.14 -13.42 1.37
C ALA A 109 -6.87 -12.92 2.07
N PHE A 110 -6.03 -13.83 2.55
CA PHE A 110 -4.75 -13.50 3.17
C PHE A 110 -3.80 -12.84 2.15
N GLU A 111 -3.60 -13.46 1.00
CA GLU A 111 -2.75 -12.91 -0.07
C GLU A 111 -3.26 -11.56 -0.56
N HIS A 112 -4.60 -11.44 -0.74
CA HIS A 112 -5.18 -10.16 -1.13
C HIS A 112 -4.96 -9.06 -0.09
N THR A 113 -5.03 -9.39 1.21
CA THR A 113 -4.72 -8.44 2.28
C THR A 113 -3.29 -7.94 2.19
N LEU A 114 -2.32 -8.84 2.02
CA LEU A 114 -0.91 -8.47 1.89
C LEU A 114 -0.66 -7.60 0.66
N LYS A 115 -1.27 -7.96 -0.46
CA LYS A 115 -1.09 -7.26 -1.74
C LYS A 115 -1.74 -5.89 -1.76
N SER A 116 -2.97 -5.77 -1.23
CA SER A 116 -3.75 -4.52 -1.32
C SER A 116 -3.56 -3.59 -0.13
N GLY A 117 -2.98 -4.07 0.98
CA GLY A 117 -2.93 -3.35 2.25
C GLY A 117 -4.30 -3.11 2.90
N LYS A 118 -5.36 -3.78 2.42
CA LYS A 118 -6.73 -3.67 2.94
C LYS A 118 -7.18 -5.01 3.50
N MET A 119 -7.67 -5.00 4.73
CA MET A 119 -8.15 -6.23 5.37
C MET A 119 -9.24 -6.89 4.54
N THR A 120 -8.96 -8.11 4.13
CA THR A 120 -9.82 -8.93 3.30
C THR A 120 -10.13 -10.22 4.03
N TYR A 121 -11.39 -10.62 4.04
CA TYR A 121 -11.88 -11.77 4.78
C TYR A 121 -12.63 -12.74 3.89
N TYR A 122 -12.89 -13.93 4.42
CA TYR A 122 -13.75 -14.93 3.82
C TYR A 122 -15.04 -15.07 4.61
N SER A 123 -16.17 -14.87 3.95
CA SER A 123 -17.50 -15.04 4.52
C SER A 123 -17.93 -16.51 4.44
N ARG A 124 -18.06 -17.19 5.58
CA ARG A 124 -18.49 -18.60 5.65
C ARG A 124 -19.94 -18.78 5.15
N SER A 125 -20.83 -17.84 5.49
CA SER A 125 -22.25 -17.92 5.09
C SER A 125 -22.47 -17.64 3.61
N ARG A 126 -21.68 -16.71 3.03
CA ARG A 126 -21.79 -16.33 1.61
C ARG A 126 -20.83 -17.08 0.71
N GLN A 127 -19.89 -17.84 1.29
CA GLN A 127 -18.86 -18.59 0.56
C GLN A 127 -18.07 -17.70 -0.43
N CYS A 128 -17.77 -16.47 -0.04
CA CYS A 128 -17.05 -15.54 -0.87
C CYS A 128 -16.11 -14.63 -0.07
N ARG A 129 -15.11 -14.12 -0.75
CA ARG A 129 -14.21 -13.08 -0.26
C ARG A 129 -14.95 -11.73 -0.15
N TRP A 130 -14.57 -10.90 0.82
CA TRP A 130 -15.04 -9.53 0.94
C TRP A 130 -13.96 -8.63 1.55
N VAL A 131 -13.83 -7.41 1.05
CA VAL A 131 -12.89 -6.39 1.54
C VAL A 131 -13.57 -5.55 2.60
N LYS A 132 -12.94 -5.39 3.76
CA LYS A 132 -13.47 -4.55 4.83
C LYS A 132 -13.49 -3.10 4.39
N GLY A 133 -14.64 -2.47 4.50
CA GLY A 133 -14.82 -1.07 4.12
C GLY A 133 -15.27 -0.82 2.68
N GLU A 134 -15.25 -1.83 1.81
CA GLU A 134 -15.65 -1.67 0.40
C GLU A 134 -17.04 -1.05 0.21
N THR A 135 -18.00 -1.40 1.08
CA THR A 135 -19.36 -0.86 1.05
C THR A 135 -19.55 0.33 2.00
N SER A 136 -18.87 0.33 3.16
CA SER A 136 -19.10 1.28 4.23
C SER A 136 -18.11 2.45 4.25
N GLY A 137 -17.03 2.38 3.48
CA GLY A 137 -15.91 3.33 3.52
C GLY A 137 -14.98 3.19 4.73
N HIS A 138 -15.28 2.30 5.69
CA HIS A 138 -14.46 2.05 6.87
C HIS A 138 -13.47 0.92 6.63
N TYR A 139 -12.36 1.24 5.97
CA TYR A 139 -11.26 0.31 5.73
C TYR A 139 -10.47 0.01 7.03
N GLN A 140 -9.83 -1.14 7.05
CA GLN A 140 -8.90 -1.59 8.10
C GLN A 140 -7.63 -2.10 7.44
#